data_4d020c2dd63b30d886c53299e1b57be4
#
_entry.id   4d020c2dd63b30d886c53299e1b57be4
#
_cell.length_a   1.000
_cell.length_b   1.000
_cell.length_c   1.000
_cell.angle_alpha   90.00
_cell.angle_beta   90.00
_cell.angle_gamma   90.00
#
_symmetry.space_group_name_H-M   'P 1'
#
loop_
_entity.id
_entity.type
_entity.pdbx_description
1 polymer ?
#
loop_
_entity_poly.entity_id
_entity_poly.type
_entity_poly.pdbx_seq_one_letter_code
_entity_poly.pdbx_strand_id
1 'polypeptide(L)'
;MSDIVLEFATDLKTILGQNLSKIILYGSYARMDYDASSDVDLMVLVTLSDEEIKKVENQVFDCAFELEMKYGVDISPIIKNERHYEYWVDTLPFYRNIQKEGVVVA
;
A
#
# COMPACT_ATOMS: atom_id res chain seq x y z
N MET A 1 -6.83 -3.53 13.69
CA MET A 1 -6.60 -3.09 12.28
C MET A 1 -7.93 -3.16 11.53
N SER A 2 -8.16 -2.22 10.62
CA SER A 2 -9.45 -2.18 9.93
C SER A 2 -9.63 -3.36 8.96
N ASP A 3 -10.89 -3.77 8.77
CA ASP A 3 -11.22 -4.89 7.89
C ASP A 3 -10.82 -4.62 6.43
N ILE A 4 -10.95 -3.37 5.98
CA ILE A 4 -10.59 -3.00 4.61
C ILE A 4 -9.08 -3.22 4.35
N VAL A 5 -8.24 -2.88 5.32
CA VAL A 5 -6.79 -3.06 5.20
C VAL A 5 -6.43 -4.54 5.13
N LEU A 6 -7.03 -5.36 6.00
CA LEU A 6 -6.79 -6.81 6.03
C LEU A 6 -7.26 -7.48 4.74
N GLU A 7 -8.42 -7.10 4.24
CA GLU A 7 -8.96 -7.67 3.01
C GLU A 7 -8.13 -7.30 1.80
N PHE A 8 -7.70 -6.03 1.73
CA PHE A 8 -6.83 -5.58 0.64
C PHE A 8 -5.48 -6.30 0.67
N ALA A 9 -4.89 -6.46 1.86
CA ALA A 9 -3.64 -7.20 2.01
C ALA A 9 -3.78 -8.65 1.54
N THR A 10 -4.87 -9.30 1.88
CA THR A 10 -5.15 -10.68 1.46
C THR A 10 -5.27 -10.77 -0.06
N ASP A 11 -6.01 -9.84 -0.67
CA ASP A 11 -6.16 -9.80 -2.13
C ASP A 11 -4.83 -9.55 -2.84
N LEU A 12 -4.00 -8.67 -2.30
CA LEU A 12 -2.68 -8.40 -2.88
C LEU A 12 -1.75 -9.60 -2.79
N LYS A 13 -1.84 -10.39 -1.74
CA LYS A 13 -1.09 -11.65 -1.66
C LYS A 13 -1.47 -12.61 -2.77
N THR A 14 -2.73 -12.64 -3.14
CA THR A 14 -3.21 -13.46 -4.25
C THR A 14 -2.72 -12.92 -5.59
N ILE A 15 -2.82 -11.61 -5.81
CA ILE A 15 -2.44 -10.97 -7.08
C ILE A 15 -0.93 -11.03 -7.30
N LEU A 16 -0.16 -10.69 -6.28
CA LEU A 16 1.29 -10.51 -6.41
C LEU A 16 2.10 -11.75 -6.01
N GLY A 17 1.54 -12.60 -5.17
CA GLY A 17 2.21 -13.83 -4.75
C GLY A 17 3.59 -13.57 -4.14
N GLN A 18 4.59 -14.28 -4.63
CA GLN A 18 5.97 -14.18 -4.13
C GLN A 18 6.61 -12.82 -4.43
N ASN A 19 6.04 -12.05 -5.35
CA ASN A 19 6.56 -10.73 -5.69
C ASN A 19 6.16 -9.66 -4.67
N LEU A 20 5.23 -9.95 -3.80
CA LEU A 20 4.87 -9.03 -2.70
C LEU A 20 5.92 -9.15 -1.60
N SER A 21 6.59 -8.05 -1.29
CA SER A 21 7.57 -7.98 -0.21
C SER A 21 6.93 -7.48 1.08
N LYS A 22 6.34 -6.29 1.05
CA LYS A 22 5.71 -5.66 2.22
C LYS A 22 4.53 -4.81 1.81
N ILE A 23 3.60 -4.64 2.75
CA ILE A 23 2.57 -3.61 2.67
C ILE A 23 2.70 -2.76 3.93
N ILE A 24 2.86 -1.45 3.76
CA ILE A 24 3.03 -0.51 4.87
C ILE A 24 1.83 0.44 4.88
N LEU A 25 1.08 0.43 5.97
CA LEU A 25 0.02 1.40 6.23
C LEU A 25 0.67 2.67 6.79
N TYR A 26 0.38 3.82 6.18
CA TYR A 26 0.90 5.10 6.67
C TYR A 26 -0.21 6.14 6.65
N GLY A 27 0.13 7.39 6.96
CA GLY A 27 -0.85 8.46 6.99
C GLY A 27 -1.79 8.40 8.19
N SER A 28 -2.97 8.97 8.06
CA SER A 28 -3.89 9.15 9.17
C SER A 28 -4.37 7.84 9.79
N TYR A 29 -4.55 6.78 9.00
CA TYR A 29 -4.95 5.48 9.53
C TYR A 29 -3.84 4.85 10.39
N ALA A 30 -2.58 5.02 10.01
CA ALA A 30 -1.45 4.53 10.81
C ALA A 30 -1.31 5.32 12.11
N ARG A 31 -1.53 6.64 12.05
CA ARG A 31 -1.47 7.51 13.22
C ARG A 31 -2.70 7.41 14.11
N MET A 32 -3.75 6.75 13.63
CA MET A 32 -5.04 6.61 14.34
C MET A 32 -5.76 7.96 14.57
N ASP A 33 -5.51 8.93 13.68
CA ASP A 33 -6.18 10.23 13.70
C ASP A 33 -7.09 10.45 12.49
N TYR A 34 -7.53 9.34 11.87
CA TYR A 34 -8.39 9.40 10.69
C TYR A 34 -9.84 9.78 11.05
N ASP A 35 -10.53 10.33 10.05
CA ASP A 35 -11.95 10.63 10.11
C ASP A 35 -12.66 10.07 8.87
N ALA A 36 -13.95 10.43 8.70
CA ALA A 36 -14.77 9.90 7.60
C ALA A 36 -14.27 10.30 6.20
N SER A 37 -13.43 11.35 6.10
CA SER A 37 -12.89 11.82 4.82
C SER A 37 -11.48 11.32 4.56
N SER A 38 -10.87 10.59 5.49
CA SER A 38 -9.50 10.10 5.36
C SER A 38 -9.41 8.93 4.38
N ASP A 39 -8.35 8.93 3.56
CA ASP A 39 -8.02 7.80 2.70
C ASP A 39 -7.17 6.80 3.46
N VAL A 40 -7.26 5.53 3.04
CA VAL A 40 -6.34 4.48 3.52
C VAL A 40 -5.10 4.53 2.65
N ASP A 41 -3.98 4.99 3.20
CA ASP A 41 -2.71 5.13 2.48
C ASP A 41 -1.85 3.90 2.67
N LEU A 42 -1.53 3.22 1.57
CA LEU A 42 -0.76 1.97 1.61
C LEU A 42 0.40 2.03 0.61
N MET A 43 1.61 1.73 1.12
CA MET A 43 2.78 1.52 0.27
C MET A 43 2.94 0.02 0.06
N VAL A 44 2.87 -0.40 -1.20
CA VAL A 44 3.00 -1.80 -1.60
C VAL A 44 4.40 -1.98 -2.19
N LEU A 45 5.27 -2.68 -1.47
CA LEU A 45 6.64 -2.94 -1.91
C LEU A 45 6.72 -4.31 -2.56
N VAL A 46 7.29 -4.34 -3.75
CA VAL A 46 7.35 -5.55 -4.58
C VAL A 46 8.77 -5.78 -5.09
N THR A 47 9.04 -7.01 -5.52
CA THR A 47 10.31 -7.37 -6.15
C THR A 47 10.31 -7.09 -7.66
N LEU A 48 9.18 -6.66 -8.20
CA LEU A 48 8.99 -6.39 -9.63
C LEU A 48 9.72 -5.12 -10.06
N SER A 49 10.18 -5.10 -11.32
CA SER A 49 10.71 -3.90 -11.96
C SER A 49 9.58 -2.90 -12.24
N ASP A 50 9.94 -1.66 -12.58
CA ASP A 50 8.95 -0.63 -12.92
C ASP A 50 8.07 -1.05 -14.11
N GLU A 51 8.65 -1.73 -15.10
CA GLU A 51 7.90 -2.23 -16.24
C GLU A 51 6.90 -3.31 -15.84
N GLU A 52 7.33 -4.23 -14.97
CA GLU A 52 6.47 -5.29 -14.46
C GLU A 52 5.36 -4.75 -13.57
N ILE A 53 5.65 -3.71 -12.78
CA ILE A 53 4.64 -3.03 -11.95
C ILE A 53 3.53 -2.48 -12.84
N LYS A 54 3.86 -1.86 -13.97
CA LYS A 54 2.85 -1.33 -14.90
C LYS A 54 1.89 -2.39 -15.40
N LYS A 55 2.35 -3.63 -15.50
CA LYS A 55 1.51 -4.74 -15.98
C LYS A 55 0.51 -5.23 -14.93
N VAL A 56 0.82 -5.04 -13.64
CA VAL A 56 -0.03 -5.53 -12.55
C VAL A 56 -0.81 -4.43 -11.85
N GLU A 57 -0.44 -3.15 -12.03
CA GLU A 57 -1.04 -2.06 -11.28
C GLU A 57 -2.55 -1.93 -11.50
N ASN A 58 -3.05 -2.22 -12.72
CA ASN A 58 -4.48 -2.16 -12.97
C ASN A 58 -5.25 -3.18 -12.13
N GLN A 59 -4.69 -4.38 -11.93
CA GLN A 59 -5.32 -5.38 -11.07
C GLN A 59 -5.37 -4.91 -9.62
N VAL A 60 -4.32 -4.24 -9.17
CA VAL A 60 -4.28 -3.68 -7.81
C VAL A 60 -5.30 -2.56 -7.65
N PHE A 61 -5.38 -1.66 -8.63
CA PHE A 61 -6.34 -0.55 -8.58
C PHE A 61 -7.77 -1.03 -8.69
N ASP A 62 -8.05 -2.05 -9.51
CA ASP A 62 -9.39 -2.64 -9.61
C ASP A 62 -9.80 -3.27 -8.27
N CYS A 63 -8.88 -3.97 -7.62
CA CYS A 63 -9.11 -4.53 -6.30
C CYS A 63 -9.41 -3.44 -5.27
N ALA A 64 -8.61 -2.36 -5.27
CA ALA A 64 -8.85 -1.23 -4.39
C ALA A 64 -10.23 -0.61 -4.62
N PHE A 65 -10.62 -0.44 -5.88
CA PHE A 65 -11.91 0.13 -6.24
C PHE A 65 -13.07 -0.72 -5.71
N GLU A 66 -13.00 -2.04 -5.86
CA GLU A 66 -14.04 -2.95 -5.35
C GLU A 66 -14.19 -2.81 -3.82
N LEU A 67 -13.09 -2.70 -3.11
CA LEU A 67 -13.13 -2.52 -1.65
C LEU A 67 -13.63 -1.14 -1.25
N GLU A 68 -13.28 -0.09 -2.01
CA GLU A 68 -13.83 1.24 -1.80
C GLU A 68 -15.37 1.22 -1.92
N MET A 69 -15.89 0.52 -2.91
CA MET A 69 -17.33 0.39 -3.09
C MET A 69 -17.98 -0.40 -1.95
N LYS A 70 -17.29 -1.42 -1.45
CA LYS A 70 -17.81 -2.27 -0.37
C LYS A 70 -17.84 -1.55 0.97
N TYR A 71 -16.78 -0.79 1.28
CA TYR A 71 -16.60 -0.19 2.61
C TYR A 71 -16.91 1.30 2.68
N GLY A 72 -17.04 1.97 1.54
CA GLY A 72 -17.30 3.41 1.51
C GLY A 72 -16.10 4.26 1.93
N VAL A 73 -14.88 3.72 1.83
CA VAL A 73 -13.62 4.39 2.20
C VAL A 73 -12.67 4.30 1.03
N ASP A 74 -12.01 5.40 0.70
CA ASP A 74 -11.04 5.43 -0.40
C ASP A 74 -9.72 4.78 0.01
N ILE A 75 -9.10 4.08 -0.94
CA ILE A 75 -7.78 3.48 -0.77
C ILE A 75 -6.82 4.14 -1.75
N SER A 76 -5.67 4.58 -1.26
CA SER A 76 -4.60 5.17 -2.08
C SER A 76 -3.37 4.25 -2.05
N PRO A 77 -3.29 3.25 -2.94
CA PRO A 77 -2.13 2.38 -2.98
C PRO A 77 -1.04 2.97 -3.86
N ILE A 78 0.19 2.89 -3.41
CA ILE A 78 1.38 3.22 -4.18
C ILE A 78 2.22 1.95 -4.27
N ILE A 79 2.56 1.54 -5.49
CA ILE A 79 3.36 0.34 -5.72
C ILE A 79 4.76 0.75 -6.11
N LYS A 80 5.76 0.26 -5.38
CA LYS A 80 7.17 0.57 -5.66
C LYS A 80 8.03 -0.68 -5.53
N ASN A 81 9.10 -0.69 -6.32
CA ASN A 81 10.13 -1.71 -6.18
C ASN A 81 10.81 -1.55 -4.81
N GLU A 82 10.98 -2.66 -4.09
CA GLU A 82 11.55 -2.65 -2.73
C GLU A 82 12.96 -2.08 -2.69
N ARG A 83 13.82 -2.43 -3.64
CA ARG A 83 15.19 -1.95 -3.69
C ARG A 83 15.24 -0.45 -3.93
N HIS A 84 14.37 0.06 -4.79
CA HIS A 84 14.24 1.50 -5.02
C HIS A 84 13.85 2.23 -3.74
N TYR A 85 12.84 1.70 -3.04
CA TYR A 85 12.40 2.28 -1.76
C TYR A 85 13.54 2.28 -0.74
N GLU A 86 14.22 1.16 -0.56
CA GLU A 86 15.32 1.04 0.41
C GLU A 86 16.49 1.96 0.08
N TYR A 87 16.78 2.14 -1.20
CA TYR A 87 17.86 3.02 -1.63
C TYR A 87 17.59 4.48 -1.27
N TRP A 88 16.34 4.93 -1.40
CA TRP A 88 15.98 6.33 -1.23
C TRP A 88 15.34 6.65 0.11
N VAL A 89 15.10 5.67 0.97
CA VAL A 89 14.31 5.85 2.20
C VAL A 89 14.91 6.88 3.15
N ASP A 90 16.23 6.97 3.22
CA ASP A 90 16.90 7.94 4.12
C ASP A 90 17.03 9.33 3.50
N THR A 91 16.81 9.46 2.20
CA THR A 91 17.04 10.70 1.46
C THR A 91 15.73 11.41 1.09
N LEU A 92 14.73 10.65 0.61
CA LEU A 92 13.46 11.24 0.19
C LEU A 92 12.54 11.42 1.40
N PRO A 93 12.08 12.64 1.69
CA PRO A 93 11.24 12.91 2.87
C PRO A 93 9.97 12.06 2.91
N PHE A 94 9.34 11.82 1.77
CA PHE A 94 8.13 11.01 1.70
C PHE A 94 8.39 9.57 2.17
N TYR A 95 9.44 8.93 1.65
CA TYR A 95 9.78 7.56 2.05
C TYR A 95 10.24 7.51 3.52
N ARG A 96 10.98 8.52 3.96
CA ARG A 96 11.42 8.61 5.35
C ARG A 96 10.23 8.69 6.30
N ASN A 97 9.23 9.48 5.95
CA ASN A 97 8.01 9.60 6.76
C ASN A 97 7.24 8.29 6.82
N ILE A 98 7.15 7.58 5.69
CA ILE A 98 6.49 6.25 5.65
C ILE A 98 7.22 5.28 6.58
N GLN A 99 8.54 5.27 6.55
CA GLN A 99 9.33 4.38 7.42
C GLN A 99 9.13 4.72 8.89
N LYS A 100 9.06 6.02 9.22
CA LYS A 100 8.92 6.49 10.59
C LYS A 100 7.57 6.18 11.21
N GLU A 101 6.49 6.47 10.49
CA GLU A 101 5.14 6.36 11.02
C GLU A 101 4.38 5.13 10.56
N GLY A 102 4.92 4.42 9.56
CA GLY A 102 4.24 3.30 8.93
C GLY A 102 4.15 2.06 9.80
N VAL A 103 3.09 1.29 9.56
CA VAL A 103 2.86 0.01 10.21
C VAL A 103 2.88 -1.06 9.13
N VAL A 104 3.75 -2.05 9.27
CA VAL A 104 3.80 -3.18 8.33
C VAL A 104 2.58 -4.06 8.59
N VAL A 105 1.75 -4.25 7.56
CA VAL A 105 0.50 -5.02 7.67
C VAL A 105 0.55 -6.35 6.92
N ALA A 106 1.58 -6.54 6.09
CA ALA A 106 1.80 -7.82 5.41
C ALA A 106 3.25 -7.99 5.02
#